data_c5f5ce8049c6bb33107f6de1f788ca19
#
_entry.id   c5f5ce8049c6bb33107f6de1f788ca19
#
_cell.length_a   1.000
_cell.length_b   1.000
_cell.length_c   1.000
_cell.angle_alpha   90.00
_cell.angle_beta   90.00
_cell.angle_gamma   90.00
#
_symmetry.space_group_name_H-M   'P 1'
#
loop_
_entity.id
_entity.type
_entity.pdbx_description
1 polymer ?
#
loop_
_entity_poly.entity_id
_entity_poly.type
_entity_poly.pdbx_seq_one_letter_code
_entity_poly.pdbx_strand_id
1 'polypeptide(L)'
;MPDQLVYAMEVFLNGLMAGVLYALVALGFVLIYKASGIFNYAQGVMALFAAMTLVGVMEGQVPFSHLINAVLGTKVHHFGWHLPAFIGIVSTVVVMVLLAWLVQRIIFKHLVGQEPIILFMATIGLAYFMEGFGDMMWGSEIKKLDVGLPQGINLWIDETTYGIFDYGFFIDNLDIVATIIAAILVGGLVIFSQYTKEGRAMRAVADDHQAALSVGVSLNFIWIMVWSVAGFVALVAGIMWGTKSGVQFSLSLIALKALPVLMLGGFTSIPGAIVGGLIIGVGEKLFEFIVGPLIGGAPE
;
A
#
# COMPACT_ATOMS: atom_id res chain seq x y z
N MET A 1 35.84 8.00 14.20
CA MET A 1 34.67 8.21 15.08
C MET A 1 33.63 9.19 14.52
N PRO A 2 34.00 10.37 13.94
CA PRO A 2 33.00 11.22 13.31
C PRO A 2 32.26 10.52 12.15
N ASP A 3 32.94 9.73 11.33
CA ASP A 3 32.38 9.04 10.18
C ASP A 3 31.30 8.02 10.54
N GLN A 4 31.48 7.27 11.65
CA GLN A 4 30.48 6.30 12.10
C GLN A 4 29.20 6.95 12.60
N LEU A 5 29.30 8.15 13.21
CA LEU A 5 28.14 8.88 13.68
C LEU A 5 27.35 9.48 12.50
N VAL A 6 28.07 9.99 11.49
CA VAL A 6 27.48 10.53 10.27
C VAL A 6 26.77 9.43 9.48
N TYR A 7 27.39 8.27 9.33
CA TYR A 7 26.78 7.11 8.71
C TYR A 7 25.56 6.60 9.48
N ALA A 8 25.63 6.59 10.83
CA ALA A 8 24.46 6.23 11.64
C ALA A 8 23.27 7.21 11.46
N MET A 9 23.56 8.50 11.22
CA MET A 9 22.51 9.49 10.90
C MET A 9 21.87 9.21 9.54
N GLU A 10 22.64 8.86 8.52
CA GLU A 10 22.13 8.45 7.21
C GLU A 10 21.23 7.22 7.34
N VAL A 11 21.70 6.18 8.03
CA VAL A 11 20.91 4.95 8.28
C VAL A 11 19.62 5.27 9.04
N PHE A 12 19.65 6.17 10.00
CA PHE A 12 18.47 6.63 10.73
C PHE A 12 17.46 7.31 9.80
N LEU A 13 17.90 8.20 8.91
CA LEU A 13 17.04 8.89 7.93
C LEU A 13 16.44 7.91 6.93
N ASN A 14 17.25 7.01 6.38
CA ASN A 14 16.78 5.95 5.49
C ASN A 14 15.77 5.03 6.20
N GLY A 15 15.98 4.76 7.49
CA GLY A 15 15.04 4.03 8.33
C GLY A 15 13.70 4.74 8.52
N LEU A 16 13.71 6.06 8.70
CA LEU A 16 12.47 6.86 8.76
C LEU A 16 11.69 6.77 7.45
N MET A 17 12.36 6.88 6.30
CA MET A 17 11.70 6.80 4.99
C MET A 17 11.14 5.40 4.72
N ALA A 18 11.90 4.35 5.02
CA ALA A 18 11.39 2.97 4.94
C ALA A 18 10.17 2.77 5.85
N GLY A 19 10.20 3.34 7.06
CA GLY A 19 9.10 3.30 8.01
C GLY A 19 7.83 3.96 7.50
N VAL A 20 7.95 5.07 6.77
CA VAL A 20 6.82 5.72 6.10
C VAL A 20 6.19 4.80 5.04
N LEU A 21 6.99 4.10 4.25
CA LEU A 21 6.50 3.14 3.26
C LEU A 21 5.75 1.97 3.92
N TYR A 22 6.23 1.46 5.05
CA TYR A 22 5.50 0.44 5.82
C TYR A 22 4.20 0.98 6.41
N ALA A 23 4.22 2.22 6.91
CA ALA A 23 3.02 2.89 7.42
C ALA A 23 1.95 3.04 6.34
N LEU A 24 2.30 3.31 5.08
CA LEU A 24 1.34 3.38 3.96
C LEU A 24 0.53 2.09 3.83
N VAL A 25 1.19 0.94 3.88
CA VAL A 25 0.48 -0.35 3.81
C VAL A 25 -0.35 -0.57 5.07
N ALA A 26 0.20 -0.25 6.25
CA ALA A 26 -0.49 -0.37 7.53
C ALA A 26 -1.75 0.50 7.60
N LEU A 27 -1.77 1.67 6.97
CA LEU A 27 -2.95 2.54 6.91
C LEU A 27 -4.16 1.86 6.25
N GLY A 28 -3.94 1.06 5.20
CA GLY A 28 -5.02 0.30 4.58
C GLY A 28 -5.66 -0.71 5.54
N PHE A 29 -4.85 -1.40 6.34
CA PHE A 29 -5.35 -2.28 7.40
C PHE A 29 -6.14 -1.50 8.46
N VAL A 30 -5.58 -0.39 8.96
CA VAL A 30 -6.23 0.45 10.00
C VAL A 30 -7.58 0.95 9.54
N LEU A 31 -7.71 1.39 8.28
CA LEU A 31 -8.97 1.92 7.74
C LEU A 31 -10.08 0.88 7.76
N ILE A 32 -9.80 -0.32 7.25
CA ILE A 32 -10.78 -1.41 7.20
C ILE A 32 -11.08 -1.90 8.62
N TYR A 33 -10.06 -2.15 9.43
CA TYR A 33 -10.25 -2.64 10.79
C TYR A 33 -11.05 -1.66 11.66
N LYS A 34 -10.71 -0.38 11.58
CA LYS A 34 -11.41 0.67 12.34
C LYS A 34 -12.90 0.76 12.03
N ALA A 35 -13.28 0.55 10.76
CA ALA A 35 -14.68 0.71 10.34
C ALA A 35 -15.51 -0.57 10.45
N SER A 36 -14.88 -1.74 10.37
CA SER A 36 -15.60 -3.02 10.28
C SER A 36 -15.20 -4.05 11.33
N GLY A 37 -14.13 -3.81 12.09
CA GLY A 37 -13.53 -4.80 12.97
C GLY A 37 -12.86 -5.97 12.23
N ILE A 38 -12.81 -5.91 10.89
CA ILE A 38 -12.27 -6.97 10.06
C ILE A 38 -10.78 -6.74 9.84
N PHE A 39 -9.95 -7.73 10.18
CA PHE A 39 -8.56 -7.74 9.78
C PHE A 39 -8.44 -8.18 8.32
N ASN A 40 -8.12 -7.23 7.43
CA ASN A 40 -8.06 -7.48 5.98
C ASN A 40 -6.71 -8.08 5.55
N TYR A 41 -6.57 -9.41 5.56
CA TYR A 41 -5.36 -10.06 5.07
C TYR A 41 -5.03 -9.73 3.59
N ALA A 42 -6.04 -9.38 2.79
CA ALA A 42 -5.87 -9.10 1.37
C ALA A 42 -5.20 -7.73 1.06
N GLN A 43 -4.87 -6.90 2.07
CA GLN A 43 -4.36 -5.55 1.83
C GLN A 43 -3.09 -5.51 0.96
N GLY A 44 -2.14 -6.42 1.18
CA GLY A 44 -0.93 -6.50 0.36
C GLY A 44 -1.22 -6.94 -1.08
N VAL A 45 -2.13 -7.88 -1.24
CA VAL A 45 -2.58 -8.33 -2.57
C VAL A 45 -3.39 -7.23 -3.28
N MET A 46 -4.15 -6.41 -2.54
CA MET A 46 -4.82 -5.22 -3.10
C MET A 46 -3.79 -4.23 -3.66
N ALA A 47 -2.65 -4.03 -2.96
CA ALA A 47 -1.57 -3.18 -3.47
C ALA A 47 -0.92 -3.77 -4.72
N LEU A 48 -0.65 -5.08 -4.75
CA LEU A 48 -0.16 -5.78 -5.92
C LEU A 48 -1.14 -5.67 -7.10
N PHE A 49 -2.41 -5.99 -6.89
CA PHE A 49 -3.44 -5.95 -7.92
C PHE A 49 -3.62 -4.53 -8.49
N ALA A 50 -3.59 -3.51 -7.64
CA ALA A 50 -3.64 -2.11 -8.07
C ALA A 50 -2.42 -1.74 -8.92
N ALA A 51 -1.21 -2.14 -8.51
CA ALA A 51 0.01 -1.89 -9.27
C ALA A 51 0.02 -2.63 -10.61
N MET A 52 -0.39 -3.91 -10.65
CA MET A 52 -0.52 -4.69 -11.89
C MET A 52 -1.55 -4.06 -12.85
N THR A 53 -2.69 -3.62 -12.32
CA THR A 53 -3.73 -2.95 -13.11
C THR A 53 -3.21 -1.63 -13.68
N LEU A 54 -2.48 -0.85 -12.87
CA LEU A 54 -1.90 0.41 -13.32
C LEU A 54 -0.92 0.19 -14.48
N VAL A 55 0.03 -0.73 -14.33
CA VAL A 55 0.99 -1.05 -15.41
C VAL A 55 0.28 -1.58 -16.64
N GLY A 56 -0.63 -2.55 -16.46
CA GLY A 56 -1.36 -3.16 -17.57
C GLY A 56 -2.16 -2.13 -18.40
N VAL A 57 -2.82 -1.18 -17.70
CA VAL A 57 -3.56 -0.09 -18.37
C VAL A 57 -2.62 0.91 -19.04
N MET A 58 -1.52 1.31 -18.39
CA MET A 58 -0.55 2.26 -18.96
C MET A 58 0.13 1.71 -20.21
N GLU A 59 0.49 0.43 -20.20
CA GLU A 59 1.09 -0.26 -21.34
C GLU A 59 0.08 -0.69 -22.41
N GLY A 60 -1.21 -0.45 -22.19
CA GLY A 60 -2.27 -0.88 -23.10
C GLY A 60 -2.34 -2.40 -23.26
N GLN A 61 -2.03 -3.15 -22.22
CA GLN A 61 -2.18 -4.61 -22.24
C GLN A 61 -3.64 -5.00 -22.37
N VAL A 62 -3.91 -6.04 -23.15
CA VAL A 62 -5.25 -6.62 -23.23
C VAL A 62 -5.50 -7.48 -22.01
N PRO A 63 -6.47 -7.14 -21.14
CA PRO A 63 -6.81 -8.00 -20.02
C PRO A 63 -7.14 -9.41 -20.49
N PHE A 64 -6.67 -10.41 -19.76
CA PHE A 64 -6.85 -11.84 -20.09
C PHE A 64 -6.27 -12.25 -21.45
N SER A 65 -5.27 -11.52 -21.98
CA SER A 65 -4.68 -11.80 -23.29
C SER A 65 -4.21 -13.25 -23.45
N HIS A 66 -3.63 -13.85 -22.40
CA HIS A 66 -3.20 -15.25 -22.41
C HIS A 66 -4.38 -16.21 -22.62
N LEU A 67 -5.49 -15.99 -21.94
CA LEU A 67 -6.71 -16.80 -22.06
C LEU A 67 -7.37 -16.59 -23.42
N ILE A 68 -7.49 -15.34 -23.86
CA ILE A 68 -8.07 -14.98 -25.18
C ILE A 68 -7.26 -15.61 -26.30
N ASN A 69 -5.94 -15.52 -26.25
CA ASN A 69 -5.07 -16.11 -27.26
C ASN A 69 -5.12 -17.63 -27.27
N ALA A 70 -5.22 -18.26 -26.09
CA ALA A 70 -5.37 -19.71 -25.99
C ALA A 70 -6.70 -20.22 -26.57
N VAL A 71 -7.81 -19.49 -26.37
CA VAL A 71 -9.14 -19.88 -26.84
C VAL A 71 -9.37 -19.53 -28.32
N LEU A 72 -8.95 -18.33 -28.74
CA LEU A 72 -9.23 -17.81 -30.09
C LEU A 72 -8.08 -18.04 -31.09
N GLY A 73 -6.93 -18.57 -30.64
CA GLY A 73 -5.75 -18.77 -31.49
C GLY A 73 -5.12 -17.46 -31.98
N THR A 74 -5.43 -16.33 -31.34
CA THR A 74 -4.91 -14.99 -31.68
C THR A 74 -3.55 -14.76 -30.99
N LYS A 75 -2.84 -13.70 -31.38
CA LYS A 75 -1.59 -13.27 -30.73
C LYS A 75 -1.68 -11.80 -30.30
N VAL A 76 -2.83 -11.40 -29.75
CA VAL A 76 -3.05 -10.02 -29.31
C VAL A 76 -2.64 -9.88 -27.86
N HIS A 77 -1.58 -9.13 -27.59
CA HIS A 77 -1.12 -8.87 -26.22
C HIS A 77 -1.31 -7.40 -25.81
N HIS A 78 -1.24 -6.47 -26.76
CA HIS A 78 -1.31 -5.03 -26.53
C HIS A 78 -2.23 -4.35 -27.53
N PHE A 79 -2.92 -3.30 -27.08
CA PHE A 79 -3.73 -2.43 -27.95
C PHE A 79 -2.87 -1.45 -28.76
N GLY A 80 -1.54 -1.39 -28.54
CA GLY A 80 -0.61 -0.52 -29.27
C GLY A 80 -0.60 0.94 -28.81
N TRP A 81 -1.22 1.27 -27.69
CA TRP A 81 -1.15 2.61 -27.08
C TRP A 81 -0.40 2.57 -25.74
N HIS A 82 0.23 3.68 -25.41
CA HIS A 82 0.75 3.93 -24.06
C HIS A 82 -0.04 5.10 -23.47
N LEU A 83 -0.71 4.86 -22.33
CA LEU A 83 -1.48 5.88 -21.66
C LEU A 83 -0.60 6.65 -20.68
N PRO A 84 -0.79 7.99 -20.53
CA PRO A 84 -0.08 8.76 -19.52
C PRO A 84 -0.47 8.28 -18.12
N ALA A 85 0.48 8.38 -17.19
CA ALA A 85 0.33 7.90 -15.81
C ALA A 85 -0.94 8.41 -15.14
N PHE A 86 -1.33 9.66 -15.36
CA PHE A 86 -2.54 10.24 -14.80
C PHE A 86 -3.81 9.46 -15.20
N ILE A 87 -3.95 9.11 -16.48
CA ILE A 87 -5.10 8.33 -16.96
C ILE A 87 -5.04 6.91 -16.41
N GLY A 88 -3.84 6.31 -16.35
CA GLY A 88 -3.62 5.02 -15.71
C GLY A 88 -4.06 5.01 -14.25
N ILE A 89 -3.66 6.02 -13.47
CA ILE A 89 -4.03 6.16 -12.05
C ILE A 89 -5.55 6.30 -11.89
N VAL A 90 -6.18 7.20 -12.65
CA VAL A 90 -7.64 7.43 -12.56
C VAL A 90 -8.40 6.15 -12.92
N SER A 91 -8.02 5.44 -13.99
CA SER A 91 -8.67 4.19 -14.38
C SER A 91 -8.48 3.09 -13.33
N THR A 92 -7.28 3.00 -12.73
CA THR A 92 -7.03 2.04 -11.65
C THR A 92 -7.84 2.35 -10.40
N VAL A 93 -8.00 3.64 -10.04
CA VAL A 93 -8.90 4.03 -8.92
C VAL A 93 -10.33 3.55 -9.20
N VAL A 94 -10.84 3.73 -10.43
CA VAL A 94 -12.18 3.23 -10.81
C VAL A 94 -12.25 1.70 -10.64
N VAL A 95 -11.24 0.96 -11.10
CA VAL A 95 -11.19 -0.49 -10.95
C VAL A 95 -11.18 -0.88 -9.47
N MET A 96 -10.41 -0.19 -8.61
CA MET A 96 -10.35 -0.47 -7.18
C MET A 96 -11.68 -0.17 -6.46
N VAL A 97 -12.39 0.89 -6.87
CA VAL A 97 -13.74 1.20 -6.36
C VAL A 97 -14.76 0.13 -6.79
N LEU A 98 -14.70 -0.30 -8.05
CA LEU A 98 -15.54 -1.40 -8.55
C LEU A 98 -15.24 -2.71 -7.80
N LEU A 99 -13.99 -3.02 -7.55
CA LEU A 99 -13.56 -4.16 -6.76
C LEU A 99 -14.12 -4.07 -5.34
N ALA A 100 -13.99 -2.92 -4.68
CA ALA A 100 -14.54 -2.69 -3.34
C ALA A 100 -16.06 -2.92 -3.30
N TRP A 101 -16.78 -2.43 -4.31
CA TRP A 101 -18.22 -2.64 -4.45
C TRP A 101 -18.58 -4.13 -4.65
N LEU A 102 -17.83 -4.84 -5.52
CA LEU A 102 -18.03 -6.26 -5.76
C LEU A 102 -17.77 -7.09 -4.49
N VAL A 103 -16.64 -6.85 -3.84
CA VAL A 103 -16.24 -7.54 -2.59
C VAL A 103 -17.29 -7.34 -1.51
N GLN A 104 -17.77 -6.11 -1.33
CA GLN A 104 -18.84 -5.82 -0.37
C GLN A 104 -20.14 -6.54 -0.75
N ARG A 105 -20.54 -6.47 -2.02
CA ARG A 105 -21.82 -7.02 -2.48
C ARG A 105 -21.87 -8.56 -2.49
N ILE A 106 -20.77 -9.18 -2.87
CA ILE A 106 -20.72 -10.66 -3.05
C ILE A 106 -20.32 -11.35 -1.76
N ILE A 107 -19.34 -10.78 -1.01
CA ILE A 107 -18.74 -11.45 0.16
C ILE A 107 -19.31 -10.87 1.44
N PHE A 108 -18.95 -9.63 1.78
CA PHE A 108 -19.17 -9.09 3.12
C PHE A 108 -20.62 -8.79 3.45
N LYS A 109 -21.45 -8.48 2.47
CA LYS A 109 -22.90 -8.31 2.68
C LYS A 109 -23.54 -9.52 3.37
N HIS A 110 -23.07 -10.73 3.05
CA HIS A 110 -23.62 -11.98 3.58
C HIS A 110 -22.95 -12.42 4.88
N LEU A 111 -21.86 -11.76 5.26
CA LEU A 111 -21.07 -12.06 6.45
C LEU A 111 -21.27 -11.05 7.59
N VAL A 112 -22.21 -10.13 7.44
CA VAL A 112 -22.55 -9.16 8.50
C VAL A 112 -23.07 -9.93 9.73
N GLY A 113 -22.48 -9.64 10.90
CA GLY A 113 -22.88 -10.29 12.17
C GLY A 113 -22.25 -11.69 12.39
N GLN A 114 -21.39 -12.16 11.50
CA GLN A 114 -20.63 -13.37 11.70
C GLN A 114 -19.44 -13.15 12.63
N GLU A 115 -18.89 -14.22 13.17
CA GLU A 115 -17.72 -14.18 14.04
C GLU A 115 -16.50 -13.60 13.31
N PRO A 116 -15.61 -12.84 14.00
CA PRO A 116 -14.42 -12.21 13.41
C PRO A 116 -13.50 -13.19 12.66
N ILE A 117 -13.44 -14.46 13.11
CA ILE A 117 -12.62 -15.48 12.46
C ILE A 117 -13.15 -15.83 11.06
N ILE A 118 -14.48 -15.87 10.87
CA ILE A 118 -15.10 -16.14 9.57
C ILE A 118 -14.79 -14.98 8.60
N LEU A 119 -14.88 -13.75 9.09
CA LEU A 119 -14.55 -12.55 8.31
C LEU A 119 -13.07 -12.54 7.91
N PHE A 120 -12.19 -12.92 8.84
CA PHE A 120 -10.76 -13.04 8.55
C PHE A 120 -10.46 -14.11 7.50
N MET A 121 -11.07 -15.30 7.62
CA MET A 121 -10.94 -16.36 6.61
C MET A 121 -11.46 -15.94 5.23
N ALA A 122 -12.52 -15.14 5.18
CA ALA A 122 -13.01 -14.57 3.94
C ALA A 122 -11.99 -13.63 3.29
N THR A 123 -11.23 -12.83 4.08
CA THR A 123 -10.17 -11.97 3.53
C THR A 123 -8.97 -12.76 3.02
N ILE A 124 -8.65 -13.92 3.62
CA ILE A 124 -7.62 -14.82 3.10
C ILE A 124 -8.08 -15.41 1.75
N GLY A 125 -9.32 -15.90 1.66
CA GLY A 125 -9.89 -16.37 0.40
C GLY A 125 -9.90 -15.28 -0.67
N LEU A 126 -10.25 -14.04 -0.29
CA LEU A 126 -10.20 -12.88 -1.18
C LEU A 126 -8.75 -12.60 -1.66
N ALA A 127 -7.76 -12.73 -0.78
CA ALA A 127 -6.36 -12.51 -1.15
C ALA A 127 -5.92 -13.48 -2.25
N TYR A 128 -6.12 -14.79 -2.06
CA TYR A 128 -5.79 -15.80 -3.07
C TYR A 128 -6.59 -15.64 -4.36
N PHE A 129 -7.88 -15.27 -4.24
CA PHE A 129 -8.70 -14.99 -5.41
C PHE A 129 -8.14 -13.81 -6.22
N MET A 130 -7.84 -12.69 -5.55
CA MET A 130 -7.33 -11.48 -6.22
C MET A 130 -5.96 -11.71 -6.85
N GLU A 131 -5.10 -12.48 -6.18
CA GLU A 131 -3.78 -12.83 -6.69
C GLU A 131 -3.90 -13.64 -7.99
N GLY A 132 -4.63 -14.76 -7.96
CA GLY A 132 -4.85 -15.58 -9.16
C GLY A 132 -5.62 -14.84 -10.26
N PHE A 133 -6.57 -13.98 -9.90
CA PHE A 133 -7.30 -13.15 -10.85
C PHE A 133 -6.39 -12.09 -11.48
N GLY A 134 -5.51 -11.46 -10.70
CA GLY A 134 -4.51 -10.51 -11.19
C GLY A 134 -3.54 -11.16 -12.17
N ASP A 135 -3.01 -12.34 -11.83
CA ASP A 135 -2.11 -13.11 -12.71
C ASP A 135 -2.80 -13.55 -13.99
N MET A 136 -4.05 -13.99 -13.92
CA MET A 136 -4.83 -14.36 -15.10
C MET A 136 -5.13 -13.15 -16.00
N MET A 137 -5.36 -11.98 -15.39
CA MET A 137 -5.72 -10.76 -16.09
C MET A 137 -4.51 -10.08 -16.75
N TRP A 138 -3.38 -9.99 -16.03
CA TRP A 138 -2.22 -9.19 -16.43
C TRP A 138 -0.94 -10.00 -16.65
N GLY A 139 -0.93 -11.28 -16.29
CA GLY A 139 0.26 -12.14 -16.30
C GLY A 139 1.11 -12.00 -15.03
N SER A 140 1.99 -12.99 -14.78
CA SER A 140 2.83 -13.09 -13.57
C SER A 140 4.27 -12.58 -13.77
N GLU A 141 4.57 -11.99 -14.93
CA GLU A 141 5.92 -11.48 -15.22
C GLU A 141 6.23 -10.23 -14.37
N ILE A 142 7.51 -10.04 -14.06
CA ILE A 142 7.98 -8.84 -13.36
C ILE A 142 7.85 -7.65 -14.30
N LYS A 143 7.10 -6.63 -13.88
CA LYS A 143 6.86 -5.42 -14.65
C LYS A 143 7.54 -4.22 -13.98
N LYS A 144 8.15 -3.38 -14.79
CA LYS A 144 8.62 -2.08 -14.33
C LYS A 144 7.46 -1.11 -14.29
N LEU A 145 7.30 -0.42 -13.18
CA LEU A 145 6.34 0.67 -13.05
C LEU A 145 7.08 2.00 -13.14
N ASP A 146 6.86 2.70 -14.22
CA ASP A 146 7.37 4.07 -14.41
C ASP A 146 6.20 5.04 -14.56
N VAL A 147 5.90 5.74 -13.48
CA VAL A 147 4.87 6.78 -13.44
C VAL A 147 5.47 8.19 -13.53
N GLY A 148 6.77 8.30 -13.86
CA GLY A 148 7.48 9.57 -13.93
C GLY A 148 7.94 10.11 -12.56
N LEU A 149 8.03 9.25 -11.54
CA LEU A 149 8.59 9.64 -10.25
C LEU A 149 10.12 9.74 -10.32
N PRO A 150 10.74 10.74 -9.68
CA PRO A 150 12.18 10.87 -9.66
C PRO A 150 12.81 9.67 -8.94
N GLN A 151 13.84 9.10 -9.56
CA GLN A 151 14.60 7.98 -9.04
C GLN A 151 16.08 8.35 -8.95
N GLY A 152 16.82 7.61 -8.13
CA GLY A 152 18.24 7.81 -7.93
C GLY A 152 18.57 8.75 -6.77
N ILE A 153 19.86 8.82 -6.45
CA ILE A 153 20.39 9.56 -5.30
C ILE A 153 20.13 11.06 -5.46
N ASN A 154 19.75 11.72 -4.38
CA ASN A 154 19.56 13.16 -4.35
C ASN A 154 20.92 13.87 -4.28
N LEU A 155 21.39 14.34 -5.42
CA LEU A 155 22.70 15.00 -5.53
C LEU A 155 22.82 16.28 -4.67
N TRP A 156 21.73 17.01 -4.49
CA TRP A 156 21.76 18.22 -3.66
C TRP A 156 21.98 17.90 -2.17
N ILE A 157 21.35 16.83 -1.68
CA ILE A 157 21.56 16.37 -0.29
C ILE A 157 22.97 15.82 -0.15
N ASP A 158 23.41 14.98 -1.09
CA ASP A 158 24.74 14.38 -1.12
C ASP A 158 25.84 15.46 -1.10
N GLU A 159 25.81 16.43 -2.01
CA GLU A 159 26.78 17.52 -2.08
C GLU A 159 26.74 18.42 -0.83
N THR A 160 25.54 18.71 -0.30
CA THR A 160 25.41 19.58 0.87
C THR A 160 25.94 18.89 2.13
N THR A 161 25.63 17.61 2.32
CA THR A 161 26.13 16.85 3.47
C THR A 161 27.63 16.57 3.36
N TYR A 162 28.14 16.30 2.16
CA TYR A 162 29.57 16.17 1.91
C TYR A 162 30.34 17.47 2.27
N GLY A 163 29.77 18.62 1.94
CA GLY A 163 30.38 19.92 2.29
C GLY A 163 30.39 20.23 3.79
N ILE A 164 29.54 19.58 4.59
CA ILE A 164 29.45 19.81 6.04
C ILE A 164 30.21 18.74 6.85
N PHE A 165 30.16 17.49 6.41
CA PHE A 165 30.62 16.32 7.19
C PHE A 165 31.78 15.56 6.54
N ASP A 166 32.28 16.00 5.36
CA ASP A 166 33.17 15.24 4.48
C ASP A 166 32.62 13.84 4.10
N TYR A 167 31.28 13.70 4.17
CA TYR A 167 30.55 12.48 3.86
C TYR A 167 29.19 12.82 3.24
N GLY A 168 28.89 12.27 2.06
CA GLY A 168 27.61 12.47 1.38
C GLY A 168 26.54 11.49 1.85
N PHE A 169 25.30 11.94 2.03
CA PHE A 169 24.16 11.08 2.38
C PHE A 169 23.51 10.52 1.10
N PHE A 170 23.48 9.21 0.99
CA PHE A 170 22.84 8.51 -0.12
C PHE A 170 21.34 8.34 0.13
N ILE A 171 20.59 9.39 -0.14
CA ILE A 171 19.13 9.39 0.01
C ILE A 171 18.49 9.32 -1.38
N ASP A 172 17.59 8.33 -1.58
CA ASP A 172 16.87 8.18 -2.85
C ASP A 172 15.78 9.26 -2.98
N ASN A 173 15.71 9.89 -4.14
CA ASN A 173 14.65 10.85 -4.49
C ASN A 173 13.25 10.23 -4.38
N LEU A 174 13.11 8.94 -4.72
CA LEU A 174 11.85 8.22 -4.61
C LEU A 174 11.37 8.15 -3.15
N ASP A 175 12.29 7.90 -2.20
CA ASP A 175 11.94 7.80 -0.78
C ASP A 175 11.49 9.16 -0.20
N ILE A 176 12.09 10.26 -0.66
CA ILE A 176 11.66 11.61 -0.31
C ILE A 176 10.24 11.88 -0.84
N VAL A 177 10.00 11.61 -2.12
CA VAL A 177 8.70 11.80 -2.75
C VAL A 177 7.64 10.90 -2.10
N ALA A 178 7.98 9.65 -1.82
CA ALA A 178 7.10 8.72 -1.12
C ALA A 178 6.72 9.23 0.27
N THR A 179 7.68 9.81 1.00
CA THR A 179 7.42 10.42 2.32
C THR A 179 6.46 11.60 2.21
N ILE A 180 6.63 12.47 1.22
CA ILE A 180 5.73 13.61 0.98
C ILE A 180 4.33 13.12 0.61
N ILE A 181 4.22 12.17 -0.32
CA ILE A 181 2.93 11.60 -0.74
C ILE A 181 2.22 10.92 0.44
N ALA A 182 2.96 10.17 1.27
CA ALA A 182 2.43 9.56 2.46
C ALA A 182 1.92 10.60 3.46
N ALA A 183 2.67 11.66 3.71
CA ALA A 183 2.26 12.75 4.61
C ALA A 183 0.97 13.43 4.12
N ILE A 184 0.86 13.70 2.82
CA ILE A 184 -0.35 14.26 2.20
C ILE A 184 -1.53 13.30 2.35
N LEU A 185 -1.31 12.01 2.05
CA LEU A 185 -2.36 10.98 2.15
C LEU A 185 -2.85 10.82 3.58
N VAL A 186 -1.94 10.73 4.54
CA VAL A 186 -2.26 10.67 5.97
C VAL A 186 -3.04 11.90 6.41
N GLY A 187 -2.55 13.10 6.08
CA GLY A 187 -3.24 14.36 6.38
C GLY A 187 -4.65 14.36 5.79
N GLY A 188 -4.80 13.94 4.54
CA GLY A 188 -6.08 13.80 3.87
C GLY A 188 -7.02 12.81 4.57
N LEU A 189 -6.50 11.64 4.97
CA LEU A 189 -7.28 10.63 5.70
C LEU A 189 -7.71 11.09 7.08
N VAL A 190 -6.86 11.83 7.80
CA VAL A 190 -7.20 12.43 9.10
C VAL A 190 -8.31 13.46 8.92
N ILE A 191 -8.15 14.36 7.94
CA ILE A 191 -9.17 15.37 7.62
C ILE A 191 -10.48 14.68 7.21
N PHE A 192 -10.41 13.71 6.29
CA PHE A 192 -11.57 12.93 5.88
C PHE A 192 -12.27 12.28 7.07
N SER A 193 -11.53 11.55 7.90
CA SER A 193 -12.08 10.85 9.05
C SER A 193 -12.68 11.79 10.11
N GLN A 194 -12.09 12.98 10.34
CA GLN A 194 -12.53 13.88 11.42
C GLN A 194 -13.61 14.88 10.98
N TYR A 195 -13.52 15.41 9.77
CA TYR A 195 -14.29 16.58 9.37
C TYR A 195 -15.42 16.27 8.36
N THR A 196 -15.38 15.11 7.66
CA THR A 196 -16.47 14.77 6.73
C THR A 196 -17.64 14.09 7.41
N LYS A 197 -18.82 14.11 6.77
CA LYS A 197 -20.02 13.39 7.24
C LYS A 197 -19.80 11.89 7.21
N GLU A 198 -19.18 11.42 6.15
CA GLU A 198 -18.85 10.01 5.91
C GLU A 198 -17.83 9.49 6.93
N GLY A 199 -16.80 10.27 7.24
CA GLY A 199 -15.83 9.95 8.29
C GLY A 199 -16.46 9.88 9.68
N ARG A 200 -17.42 10.76 9.99
CA ARG A 200 -18.19 10.66 11.25
C ARG A 200 -19.08 9.42 11.27
N ALA A 201 -19.76 9.11 10.16
CA ALA A 201 -20.58 7.91 10.04
C ALA A 201 -19.73 6.65 10.17
N MET A 202 -18.53 6.62 9.58
CA MET A 202 -17.57 5.53 9.75
C MET A 202 -17.19 5.31 11.22
N ARG A 203 -16.93 6.37 11.98
CA ARG A 203 -16.63 6.25 13.41
C ARG A 203 -17.85 5.76 14.21
N ALA A 204 -19.05 6.26 13.93
CA ALA A 204 -20.26 5.79 14.59
C ALA A 204 -20.50 4.30 14.35
N VAL A 205 -20.25 3.81 13.13
CA VAL A 205 -20.32 2.37 12.80
C VAL A 205 -19.23 1.59 13.54
N ALA A 206 -18.03 2.16 13.69
CA ALA A 206 -16.93 1.53 14.41
C ALA A 206 -17.22 1.38 15.92
N ASP A 207 -17.89 2.37 16.51
CA ASP A 207 -18.23 2.37 17.93
C ASP A 207 -19.38 1.39 18.25
N ASP A 208 -20.48 1.44 17.48
CA ASP A 208 -21.61 0.52 17.62
C ASP A 208 -22.40 0.39 16.31
N HIS A 209 -22.32 -0.80 15.71
CA HIS A 209 -23.03 -1.12 14.46
C HIS A 209 -24.55 -1.02 14.59
N GLN A 210 -25.11 -1.46 15.73
CA GLN A 210 -26.58 -1.48 15.93
C GLN A 210 -27.09 -0.07 16.20
N ALA A 211 -26.38 0.70 17.01
CA ALA A 211 -26.73 2.09 17.25
C ALA A 211 -26.65 2.93 15.97
N ALA A 212 -25.61 2.73 15.14
CA ALA A 212 -25.48 3.42 13.85
C ALA A 212 -26.64 3.10 12.90
N LEU A 213 -27.08 1.82 12.82
CA LEU A 213 -28.24 1.41 12.03
C LEU A 213 -29.52 2.07 12.52
N SER A 214 -29.71 2.21 13.84
CA SER A 214 -30.93 2.81 14.43
C SER A 214 -31.10 4.28 14.09
N VAL A 215 -30.00 5.01 13.85
CA VAL A 215 -30.01 6.41 13.40
C VAL A 215 -29.96 6.56 11.87
N GLY A 216 -30.11 5.46 11.12
CA GLY A 216 -30.22 5.46 9.66
C GLY A 216 -28.91 5.43 8.89
N VAL A 217 -27.77 5.12 9.53
CA VAL A 217 -26.50 4.95 8.83
C VAL A 217 -26.48 3.59 8.11
N SER A 218 -26.30 3.58 6.79
CA SER A 218 -26.24 2.35 6.01
C SER A 218 -24.87 1.68 6.09
N LEU A 219 -24.74 0.54 6.75
CA LEU A 219 -23.51 -0.23 6.85
C LEU A 219 -22.90 -0.58 5.48
N ASN A 220 -23.76 -0.97 4.52
CA ASN A 220 -23.32 -1.31 3.18
C ASN A 220 -22.57 -0.16 2.50
N PHE A 221 -23.11 1.05 2.61
CA PHE A 221 -22.48 2.24 2.03
C PHE A 221 -21.12 2.54 2.70
N ILE A 222 -21.09 2.53 4.04
CA ILE A 222 -19.86 2.79 4.81
C ILE A 222 -18.78 1.75 4.47
N TRP A 223 -19.12 0.49 4.37
CA TRP A 223 -18.15 -0.55 4.05
C TRP A 223 -17.61 -0.43 2.63
N ILE A 224 -18.48 -0.16 1.62
CA ILE A 224 -18.02 0.11 0.24
C ILE A 224 -17.05 1.29 0.23
N MET A 225 -17.37 2.36 0.94
CA MET A 225 -16.54 3.57 1.00
C MET A 225 -15.18 3.25 1.65
N VAL A 226 -15.17 2.56 2.78
CA VAL A 226 -13.94 2.20 3.50
C VAL A 226 -13.04 1.29 2.66
N TRP A 227 -13.62 0.27 2.02
CA TRP A 227 -12.88 -0.60 1.11
C TRP A 227 -12.36 0.16 -0.12
N SER A 228 -13.10 1.14 -0.63
CA SER A 228 -12.66 2.00 -1.74
C SER A 228 -11.49 2.89 -1.33
N VAL A 229 -11.57 3.50 -0.14
CA VAL A 229 -10.47 4.33 0.39
C VAL A 229 -9.24 3.47 0.70
N ALA A 230 -9.42 2.29 1.28
CA ALA A 230 -8.33 1.34 1.50
C ALA A 230 -7.72 0.84 0.17
N GLY A 231 -8.54 0.67 -0.87
CA GLY A 231 -8.09 0.38 -2.23
C GLY A 231 -7.27 1.51 -2.85
N PHE A 232 -7.65 2.77 -2.59
CA PHE A 232 -6.85 3.92 -3.00
C PHE A 232 -5.51 3.99 -2.27
N VAL A 233 -5.49 3.74 -0.95
CA VAL A 233 -4.25 3.63 -0.16
C VAL A 233 -3.38 2.49 -0.67
N ALA A 234 -3.98 1.34 -1.01
CA ALA A 234 -3.29 0.20 -1.61
C ALA A 234 -2.66 0.55 -2.97
N LEU A 235 -3.36 1.34 -3.81
CA LEU A 235 -2.81 1.84 -5.07
C LEU A 235 -1.57 2.72 -4.82
N VAL A 236 -1.66 3.68 -3.89
CA VAL A 236 -0.51 4.56 -3.57
C VAL A 236 0.67 3.73 -3.06
N ALA A 237 0.44 2.78 -2.15
CA ALA A 237 1.48 1.87 -1.68
C ALA A 237 2.05 1.02 -2.83
N GLY A 238 1.18 0.49 -3.70
CA GLY A 238 1.55 -0.28 -4.88
C GLY A 238 2.40 0.51 -5.88
N ILE A 239 2.12 1.81 -6.08
CA ILE A 239 2.94 2.71 -6.89
C ILE A 239 4.33 2.87 -6.29
N MET A 240 4.42 3.20 -5.00
CA MET A 240 5.72 3.44 -4.35
C MET A 240 6.60 2.18 -4.37
N TRP A 241 6.06 1.05 -3.93
CA TRP A 241 6.79 -0.21 -3.91
C TRP A 241 7.03 -0.78 -5.30
N GLY A 242 6.06 -0.67 -6.21
CA GLY A 242 6.18 -1.11 -7.61
C GLY A 242 7.26 -0.33 -8.36
N THR A 243 7.40 0.98 -8.11
CA THR A 243 8.48 1.80 -8.68
C THR A 243 9.84 1.42 -8.09
N LYS A 244 9.90 1.09 -6.79
CA LYS A 244 11.15 0.75 -6.08
C LYS A 244 11.67 -0.65 -6.40
N SER A 245 10.79 -1.65 -6.43
CA SER A 245 11.16 -3.08 -6.51
C SER A 245 10.60 -3.80 -7.73
N GLY A 246 9.88 -3.10 -8.59
CA GLY A 246 9.09 -3.70 -9.67
C GLY A 246 7.76 -4.29 -9.17
N VAL A 247 6.82 -4.44 -10.09
CA VAL A 247 5.52 -5.05 -9.82
C VAL A 247 5.64 -6.55 -10.02
N GLN A 248 5.66 -7.28 -8.93
CA GLN A 248 5.82 -8.74 -8.88
C GLN A 248 5.12 -9.29 -7.63
N PHE A 249 4.97 -10.62 -7.55
CA PHE A 249 4.30 -11.29 -6.44
C PHE A 249 4.84 -10.89 -5.06
N SER A 250 6.15 -10.72 -4.91
CA SER A 250 6.77 -10.33 -3.64
C SER A 250 6.24 -9.00 -3.06
N LEU A 251 5.62 -8.16 -3.90
CA LEU A 251 4.98 -6.93 -3.46
C LEU A 251 3.81 -7.20 -2.50
N SER A 252 3.08 -8.29 -2.67
CA SER A 252 2.00 -8.67 -1.74
C SER A 252 2.52 -8.99 -0.34
N LEU A 253 3.76 -9.51 -0.24
CA LEU A 253 4.40 -9.88 1.03
C LEU A 253 4.79 -8.68 1.90
N ILE A 254 4.81 -7.47 1.34
CA ILE A 254 5.06 -6.24 2.10
C ILE A 254 4.03 -6.05 3.22
N ALA A 255 2.82 -6.59 3.04
CA ALA A 255 1.82 -6.63 4.09
C ALA A 255 2.33 -7.31 5.37
N LEU A 256 3.22 -8.30 5.26
CA LEU A 256 3.81 -8.98 6.43
C LEU A 256 4.74 -8.03 7.22
N LYS A 257 5.44 -7.12 6.55
CA LYS A 257 6.24 -6.06 7.21
C LYS A 257 5.36 -4.99 7.85
N ALA A 258 4.15 -4.77 7.32
CA ALA A 258 3.18 -3.84 7.89
C ALA A 258 2.47 -4.40 9.14
N LEU A 259 2.47 -5.72 9.37
CA LEU A 259 1.85 -6.32 10.55
C LEU A 259 2.48 -5.86 11.88
N PRO A 260 3.80 -5.93 12.09
CA PRO A 260 4.43 -5.39 13.29
C PRO A 260 4.12 -3.89 13.49
N VAL A 261 4.06 -3.12 12.40
CA VAL A 261 3.69 -1.70 12.43
C VAL A 261 2.28 -1.51 13.00
N LEU A 262 1.33 -2.32 12.51
CA LEU A 262 -0.05 -2.31 12.96
C LEU A 262 -0.19 -2.73 14.42
N MET A 263 0.54 -3.77 14.83
CA MET A 263 0.53 -4.26 16.21
C MET A 263 1.10 -3.22 17.18
N LEU A 264 2.19 -2.56 16.81
CA LEU A 264 2.83 -1.53 17.62
C LEU A 264 2.01 -0.23 17.64
N GLY A 265 1.47 0.18 16.50
CA GLY A 265 0.71 1.41 16.34
C GLY A 265 -0.74 1.33 16.80
N GLY A 266 -1.28 0.12 16.92
CA GLY A 266 -2.68 -0.14 17.23
C GLY A 266 -3.58 -0.21 16.00
N PHE A 267 -4.50 -1.19 16.00
CA PHE A 267 -5.36 -1.53 14.85
C PHE A 267 -6.37 -0.44 14.47
N THR A 268 -6.66 0.50 15.34
CA THR A 268 -7.68 1.54 15.12
C THR A 268 -7.10 2.95 15.00
N SER A 269 -5.77 3.11 15.18
CA SER A 269 -5.12 4.41 15.26
C SER A 269 -4.33 4.75 14.00
N ILE A 270 -4.84 5.69 13.19
CA ILE A 270 -4.11 6.22 12.02
C ILE A 270 -2.76 6.84 12.44
N PRO A 271 -2.70 7.75 13.45
CA PRO A 271 -1.41 8.26 13.92
C PRO A 271 -0.50 7.17 14.48
N GLY A 272 -1.09 6.16 15.16
CA GLY A 272 -0.36 5.03 15.70
C GLY A 272 0.35 4.22 14.61
N ALA A 273 -0.30 3.97 13.47
CA ALA A 273 0.31 3.27 12.34
C ALA A 273 1.54 4.01 11.79
N ILE A 274 1.52 5.35 11.81
CA ILE A 274 2.67 6.17 11.37
C ILE A 274 3.82 6.01 12.36
N VAL A 275 3.55 6.24 13.65
CA VAL A 275 4.57 6.10 14.70
C VAL A 275 5.13 4.69 14.72
N GLY A 276 4.27 3.67 14.64
CA GLY A 276 4.67 2.27 14.55
C GLY A 276 5.56 2.00 13.33
N GLY A 277 5.20 2.56 12.17
CA GLY A 277 5.99 2.46 10.94
C GLY A 277 7.39 3.08 11.10
N LEU A 278 7.46 4.29 11.63
CA LEU A 278 8.73 4.97 11.88
C LEU A 278 9.63 4.18 12.84
N ILE A 279 9.07 3.64 13.93
CA ILE A 279 9.82 2.82 14.90
C ILE A 279 10.34 1.54 14.24
N ILE A 280 9.49 0.82 13.49
CA ILE A 280 9.88 -0.43 12.83
C ILE A 280 10.91 -0.16 11.73
N GLY A 281 10.71 0.87 10.88
CA GLY A 281 11.65 1.19 9.81
C GLY A 281 13.02 1.61 10.33
N VAL A 282 13.06 2.47 11.34
CA VAL A 282 14.31 2.86 11.99
C VAL A 282 14.95 1.66 12.70
N GLY A 283 14.16 0.87 13.43
CA GLY A 283 14.65 -0.32 14.13
C GLY A 283 15.24 -1.36 13.16
N GLU A 284 14.59 -1.61 12.01
CA GLU A 284 15.09 -2.52 10.96
C GLU A 284 16.45 -2.05 10.44
N LYS A 285 16.56 -0.77 10.05
CA LYS A 285 17.80 -0.21 9.48
C LYS A 285 18.93 -0.09 10.50
N LEU A 286 18.64 0.31 11.73
CA LEU A 286 19.65 0.32 12.79
C LEU A 286 20.11 -1.09 13.19
N PHE A 287 19.19 -2.06 13.24
CA PHE A 287 19.54 -3.45 13.50
C PHE A 287 20.46 -4.01 12.40
N GLU A 288 20.12 -3.76 11.15
CA GLU A 288 20.92 -4.15 10.00
C GLU A 288 22.33 -3.52 10.06
N PHE A 289 22.42 -2.24 10.41
CA PHE A 289 23.69 -1.53 10.58
C PHE A 289 24.56 -2.09 11.71
N ILE A 290 23.96 -2.39 12.88
CA ILE A 290 24.72 -2.82 14.08
C ILE A 290 25.04 -4.31 14.00
N VAL A 291 24.08 -5.14 13.63
CA VAL A 291 24.16 -6.59 13.72
C VAL A 291 24.61 -7.24 12.40
N GLY A 292 24.32 -6.61 11.26
CA GLY A 292 24.72 -7.11 9.94
C GLY A 292 26.20 -7.49 9.84
N PRO A 293 27.13 -6.61 10.22
CA PRO A 293 28.56 -6.92 10.19
C PRO A 293 28.97 -8.07 11.13
N LEU A 294 28.23 -8.28 12.22
CA LEU A 294 28.51 -9.34 13.21
C LEU A 294 28.09 -10.73 12.69
N ILE A 295 27.12 -10.80 11.79
CA ILE A 295 26.60 -12.06 11.21
C ILE A 295 27.26 -12.37 9.87
N GLY A 296 28.14 -11.49 9.35
CA GLY A 296 28.85 -11.67 8.09
C GLY A 296 28.05 -11.23 6.86
N GLY A 297 27.00 -10.45 7.06
CA GLY A 297 26.28 -9.72 5.99
C GLY A 297 26.99 -8.39 5.73
N ALA A 298 27.33 -8.10 4.46
CA ALA A 298 27.68 -6.72 4.09
C ALA A 298 26.43 -5.85 4.30
N PRO A 299 26.56 -4.61 4.86
CA PRO A 299 25.45 -3.67 4.84
C PRO A 299 25.11 -3.35 3.39
N GLU A 300 23.87 -3.66 2.98
CA GLU A 300 23.32 -3.27 1.67
C GLU A 300 22.94 -1.80 1.65
#